data_da191246f5b9cea827b7af8117cedfe8
#
_entry.id   da191246f5b9cea827b7af8117cedfe8
#
_cell.length_a   1.000
_cell.length_b   1.000
_cell.length_c   1.000
_cell.angle_alpha   90.00
_cell.angle_beta   90.00
_cell.angle_gamma   90.00
#
_symmetry.space_group_name_H-M   'P 1'
#
loop_
_entity.id
_entity.type
_entity.pdbx_description
1 polymer ?
#
loop_
_entity_poly.entity_id
_entity_poly.type
_entity_poly.pdbx_seq_one_letter_code
_entity_poly.pdbx_strand_id
1 'polypeptide(L)'
;SGERHTKENLAHGQLMMLNADGSEANCTKCHTYHWNLPGLDNDEVKHRRTECINCHAEENRQYKQSIHGRARAQGIMEAPTCTDCHGEIDIKKTKEQFTPEGVVALCSKCHSDKDKMLKFQINPYVVEGYKETYHGKLFETGTDEVKFAVCTNCHGSHSIQEPADSTSSVARGHIVET
;
A
#
# COMPACT_ATOMS: atom_id res chain seq x y z
N SER A 1 -0.62 -24.25 -9.93
CA SER A 1 -0.86 -22.95 -9.24
C SER A 1 -1.29 -23.09 -7.77
N GLY A 2 -1.36 -24.32 -7.22
CA GLY A 2 -1.76 -24.56 -5.83
C GLY A 2 -0.73 -24.24 -4.74
N GLU A 3 0.52 -24.02 -5.11
CA GLU A 3 1.60 -23.80 -4.13
C GLU A 3 1.75 -22.38 -3.61
N ARG A 4 1.06 -21.40 -4.19
CA ARG A 4 1.20 -19.97 -3.80
C ARG A 4 0.35 -19.53 -2.61
N HIS A 5 -0.53 -20.39 -2.13
CA HIS A 5 -1.44 -20.09 -1.03
C HIS A 5 -1.19 -21.01 0.17
N THR A 6 0.05 -21.05 0.66
CA THR A 6 0.34 -21.80 1.89
C THR A 6 -0.22 -21.06 3.10
N LYS A 7 -0.89 -21.82 3.95
CA LYS A 7 -1.75 -21.39 5.08
C LYS A 7 -1.12 -20.42 6.07
N GLU A 8 0.17 -20.53 6.27
CA GLU A 8 0.80 -20.03 7.52
C GLU A 8 1.32 -18.60 7.39
N ASN A 9 1.58 -18.13 6.17
CA ASN A 9 2.31 -16.88 5.93
C ASN A 9 1.47 -15.75 5.31
N LEU A 10 0.17 -15.97 5.04
CA LEU A 10 -0.67 -14.96 4.39
C LEU A 10 -1.61 -14.29 5.40
N ALA A 11 -1.79 -12.96 5.28
CA ALA A 11 -2.72 -12.21 6.12
C ALA A 11 -4.15 -12.73 6.03
N HIS A 12 -4.55 -13.24 4.87
CA HIS A 12 -5.88 -13.81 4.60
C HIS A 12 -5.89 -15.35 4.57
N GLY A 13 -4.83 -16.00 5.03
CA GLY A 13 -4.68 -17.47 4.93
C GLY A 13 -5.85 -18.26 5.49
N GLN A 14 -6.41 -17.83 6.63
CA GLN A 14 -7.59 -18.47 7.22
C GLN A 14 -8.89 -18.23 6.45
N LEU A 15 -9.03 -17.06 5.82
CA LEU A 15 -10.20 -16.72 4.99
C LEU A 15 -10.20 -17.49 3.66
N MET A 16 -9.02 -17.89 3.20
CA MET A 16 -8.86 -18.57 1.90
C MET A 16 -9.05 -20.08 2.01
N MET A 17 -9.28 -20.62 3.21
CA MET A 17 -9.15 -22.05 3.41
C MET A 17 -10.41 -22.80 3.72
N LEU A 18 -11.35 -22.21 4.45
CA LEU A 18 -12.58 -22.88 4.84
C LEU A 18 -13.73 -21.88 4.84
N ASN A 19 -14.83 -22.24 4.17
CA ASN A 19 -16.12 -21.64 4.40
C ASN A 19 -16.60 -21.98 5.82
N ALA A 20 -17.60 -21.26 6.32
CA ALA A 20 -18.18 -21.51 7.65
C ALA A 20 -18.71 -22.96 7.82
N ASP A 21 -18.98 -23.65 6.74
CA ASP A 21 -19.44 -25.05 6.68
C ASP A 21 -18.29 -26.08 6.57
N GLY A 22 -17.03 -25.62 6.61
CA GLY A 22 -15.86 -26.48 6.48
C GLY A 22 -15.47 -26.86 5.05
N SER A 23 -16.19 -26.36 4.04
CA SER A 23 -15.82 -26.54 2.64
C SER A 23 -14.63 -25.68 2.25
N GLU A 24 -13.88 -26.07 1.18
CA GLU A 24 -12.72 -25.31 0.72
C GLU A 24 -13.04 -23.86 0.39
N ALA A 25 -12.12 -22.97 0.73
CA ALA A 25 -12.30 -21.55 0.60
C ALA A 25 -12.57 -21.14 -0.85
N ASN A 26 -13.61 -20.41 -1.00
CA ASN A 26 -14.08 -19.95 -2.27
C ASN A 26 -13.26 -18.73 -2.70
N CYS A 27 -12.46 -18.88 -3.76
CA CYS A 27 -11.76 -17.77 -4.43
C CYS A 27 -12.70 -16.62 -4.80
N THR A 28 -14.01 -16.90 -4.89
CA THR A 28 -15.06 -15.92 -5.20
C THR A 28 -15.31 -14.89 -4.09
N LYS A 29 -14.81 -15.08 -2.87
CA LYS A 29 -14.89 -14.03 -1.83
C LYS A 29 -14.08 -12.79 -2.18
N CYS A 30 -12.95 -12.99 -2.85
CA CYS A 30 -12.09 -11.91 -3.34
C CYS A 30 -12.24 -11.66 -4.85
N HIS A 31 -12.60 -12.70 -5.60
CA HIS A 31 -12.77 -12.68 -7.04
C HIS A 31 -14.25 -12.86 -7.40
N THR A 32 -15.10 -11.95 -6.97
CA THR A 32 -16.58 -12.06 -7.06
C THR A 32 -17.13 -12.20 -8.48
N TYR A 33 -16.34 -11.85 -9.49
CA TYR A 33 -16.82 -11.81 -10.89
C TYR A 33 -16.20 -12.88 -11.81
N HIS A 34 -15.41 -13.80 -11.29
CA HIS A 34 -14.63 -14.70 -12.12
C HIS A 34 -15.42 -15.78 -12.86
N TRP A 35 -16.62 -16.15 -12.36
CA TRP A 35 -17.24 -17.39 -12.78
C TRP A 35 -18.61 -17.27 -13.45
N ASN A 36 -19.26 -16.10 -13.45
CA ASN A 36 -20.68 -16.00 -13.78
C ASN A 36 -21.05 -14.95 -14.83
N LEU A 37 -20.13 -14.44 -15.62
CA LEU A 37 -20.50 -13.53 -16.72
C LEU A 37 -20.30 -14.24 -18.07
N PRO A 38 -21.38 -14.74 -18.70
CA PRO A 38 -21.31 -15.26 -20.05
C PRO A 38 -20.93 -14.13 -21.02
N GLY A 39 -19.89 -14.36 -21.82
CA GLY A 39 -19.47 -13.45 -22.87
C GLY A 39 -18.23 -12.59 -22.58
N LEU A 40 -17.59 -12.71 -21.42
CA LEU A 40 -16.27 -12.10 -21.19
C LEU A 40 -15.17 -13.07 -21.65
N ASP A 41 -14.22 -12.54 -22.41
CA ASP A 41 -13.03 -13.30 -22.75
C ASP A 41 -12.11 -13.48 -21.53
N ASN A 42 -11.19 -14.45 -21.64
CA ASN A 42 -10.26 -14.75 -20.54
C ASN A 42 -9.30 -13.61 -20.21
N ASP A 43 -9.11 -12.65 -21.10
CA ASP A 43 -8.22 -11.51 -20.88
C ASP A 43 -8.92 -10.38 -20.10
N GLU A 44 -10.20 -10.12 -20.37
CA GLU A 44 -11.00 -9.19 -19.54
C GLU A 44 -11.14 -9.67 -18.09
N VAL A 45 -11.23 -10.98 -17.88
CA VAL A 45 -11.31 -11.60 -16.54
C VAL A 45 -9.98 -11.47 -15.78
N LYS A 46 -8.84 -11.63 -16.44
CA LYS A 46 -7.50 -11.51 -15.83
C LYS A 46 -7.19 -10.10 -15.30
N HIS A 47 -7.83 -9.07 -15.85
CA HIS A 47 -7.59 -7.68 -15.48
C HIS A 47 -8.57 -7.12 -14.44
N ARG A 48 -9.57 -7.91 -14.01
CA ARG A 48 -10.47 -7.49 -12.92
C ARG A 48 -9.79 -7.66 -11.57
N ARG A 49 -9.54 -6.53 -10.94
CA ARG A 49 -8.85 -6.44 -9.65
C ARG A 49 -9.69 -7.05 -8.55
N THR A 50 -9.01 -7.71 -7.62
CA THR A 50 -9.59 -8.14 -6.35
C THR A 50 -10.26 -6.95 -5.65
N GLU A 51 -11.52 -7.08 -5.28
CA GLU A 51 -12.26 -6.01 -4.61
C GLU A 51 -11.99 -6.03 -3.10
N CYS A 52 -10.84 -5.50 -2.72
CA CYS A 52 -10.46 -5.33 -1.30
C CYS A 52 -11.50 -4.53 -0.51
N ILE A 53 -12.21 -3.64 -1.20
CA ILE A 53 -13.17 -2.69 -0.62
C ILE A 53 -14.36 -3.34 0.09
N ASN A 54 -14.70 -4.58 -0.25
CA ASN A 54 -15.82 -5.30 0.36
C ASN A 54 -15.60 -5.60 1.84
N CYS A 55 -14.33 -5.72 2.24
CA CYS A 55 -13.94 -5.96 3.64
C CYS A 55 -13.17 -4.78 4.24
N HIS A 56 -12.38 -4.06 3.43
CA HIS A 56 -11.52 -2.94 3.83
C HIS A 56 -12.13 -1.60 3.42
N ALA A 57 -13.40 -1.37 3.82
CA ALA A 57 -14.15 -0.19 3.41
C ALA A 57 -13.56 1.12 3.96
N GLU A 58 -13.06 1.11 5.19
CA GLU A 58 -12.47 2.28 5.82
C GLU A 58 -11.12 2.65 5.21
N GLU A 59 -10.23 1.67 5.02
CA GLU A 59 -8.94 1.86 4.35
C GLU A 59 -9.15 2.38 2.93
N ASN A 60 -10.14 1.85 2.23
CA ASN A 60 -10.51 2.34 0.89
C ASN A 60 -11.04 3.79 0.93
N ARG A 61 -11.83 4.16 1.94
CA ARG A 61 -12.31 5.54 2.10
C ARG A 61 -11.12 6.49 2.31
N GLN A 62 -10.21 6.15 3.20
CA GLN A 62 -8.98 6.93 3.46
C GLN A 62 -8.11 7.04 2.20
N TYR A 63 -7.87 5.92 1.52
CA TYR A 63 -7.10 5.90 0.28
C TYR A 63 -7.71 6.81 -0.79
N LYS A 64 -9.02 6.76 -1.02
CA LYS A 64 -9.71 7.62 -2.00
C LYS A 64 -9.53 9.11 -1.70
N GLN A 65 -9.40 9.49 -0.44
CA GLN A 65 -9.16 10.85 0.01
C GLN A 65 -7.68 11.24 -0.03
N SER A 66 -6.77 10.28 -0.13
CA SER A 66 -5.33 10.52 -0.19
C SER A 66 -4.89 11.13 -1.51
N ILE A 67 -3.69 11.69 -1.54
CA ILE A 67 -3.08 12.19 -2.79
C ILE A 67 -2.97 11.08 -3.85
N HIS A 68 -2.62 9.86 -3.44
CA HIS A 68 -2.51 8.71 -4.35
C HIS A 68 -3.87 8.30 -4.92
N GLY A 69 -4.89 8.22 -4.08
CA GLY A 69 -6.24 7.87 -4.53
C GLY A 69 -6.88 8.93 -5.42
N ARG A 70 -6.68 10.21 -5.11
CA ARG A 70 -7.13 11.32 -5.97
C ARG A 70 -6.43 11.32 -7.32
N ALA A 71 -5.10 11.12 -7.34
CA ALA A 71 -4.33 11.00 -8.58
C ALA A 71 -4.85 9.83 -9.45
N ARG A 72 -5.14 8.69 -8.81
CA ARG A 72 -5.71 7.52 -9.50
C ARG A 72 -7.09 7.82 -10.08
N ALA A 73 -7.95 8.52 -9.34
CA ALA A 73 -9.28 8.93 -9.80
C ALA A 73 -9.21 9.92 -10.97
N GLN A 74 -8.15 10.70 -11.09
CA GLN A 74 -7.87 11.60 -12.22
C GLN A 74 -7.26 10.89 -13.43
N GLY A 75 -7.11 9.58 -13.39
CA GLY A 75 -6.57 8.78 -14.50
C GLY A 75 -5.04 8.66 -14.53
N ILE A 76 -4.34 9.08 -13.48
CA ILE A 76 -2.89 8.88 -13.35
C ILE A 76 -2.64 7.42 -12.98
N MET A 77 -2.39 6.59 -14.00
CA MET A 77 -2.26 5.14 -13.84
C MET A 77 -0.97 4.71 -13.14
N GLU A 78 0.01 5.60 -13.01
CA GLU A 78 1.24 5.39 -12.26
C GLU A 78 1.08 5.61 -10.73
N ALA A 79 -0.03 6.23 -10.29
CA ALA A 79 -0.33 6.35 -8.88
C ALA A 79 -0.58 4.95 -8.29
N PRO A 80 -0.03 4.63 -7.09
CA PRO A 80 -0.12 3.29 -6.51
C PRO A 80 -1.56 2.93 -6.12
N THR A 81 -1.84 1.65 -6.13
CA THR A 81 -3.11 1.05 -5.68
C THR A 81 -2.88 0.22 -4.42
N CYS A 82 -3.94 -0.39 -3.90
CA CYS A 82 -3.82 -1.28 -2.73
C CYS A 82 -2.77 -2.38 -2.95
N THR A 83 -2.77 -2.99 -4.13
CA THR A 83 -1.86 -4.11 -4.45
C THR A 83 -0.41 -3.68 -4.68
N ASP A 84 -0.16 -2.45 -5.07
CA ASP A 84 1.21 -1.94 -5.22
C ASP A 84 1.91 -1.83 -3.86
N CYS A 85 1.14 -1.60 -2.80
CA CYS A 85 1.65 -1.54 -1.43
C CYS A 85 1.57 -2.88 -0.70
N HIS A 86 0.47 -3.60 -0.82
CA HIS A 86 0.18 -4.81 -0.04
C HIS A 86 0.50 -6.12 -0.75
N GLY A 87 0.79 -6.09 -2.04
CA GLY A 87 0.91 -7.28 -2.87
C GLY A 87 -0.44 -7.73 -3.43
N GLU A 88 -0.42 -8.70 -4.32
CA GLU A 88 -1.63 -9.18 -5.00
C GLU A 88 -2.18 -10.45 -4.33
N ILE A 89 -1.46 -11.55 -4.47
CA ILE A 89 -1.90 -12.87 -4.01
C ILE A 89 -1.20 -13.26 -2.71
N ASP A 90 0.03 -12.82 -2.55
CA ASP A 90 0.94 -13.10 -1.44
C ASP A 90 0.92 -12.01 -0.36
N ILE A 91 -0.27 -11.47 -0.08
CA ILE A 91 -0.44 -10.44 0.96
C ILE A 91 0.06 -10.98 2.30
N LYS A 92 1.17 -10.43 2.75
CA LYS A 92 1.77 -10.77 4.04
C LYS A 92 1.04 -10.07 5.19
N LYS A 93 1.20 -10.59 6.39
CA LYS A 93 0.74 -9.89 7.59
C LYS A 93 1.43 -8.53 7.69
N THR A 94 0.69 -7.50 8.06
CA THR A 94 1.17 -6.12 8.12
C THR A 94 2.47 -5.97 8.93
N LYS A 95 2.58 -6.65 10.06
CA LYS A 95 3.79 -6.63 10.90
C LYS A 95 5.04 -7.22 10.24
N GLU A 96 4.85 -8.14 9.29
CA GLU A 96 5.95 -8.79 8.58
C GLU A 96 6.35 -8.01 7.33
N GLN A 97 5.39 -7.32 6.72
CA GLN A 97 5.59 -6.57 5.48
C GLN A 97 6.06 -5.13 5.72
N PHE A 98 5.49 -4.47 6.73
CA PHE A 98 5.74 -3.06 7.01
C PHE A 98 6.68 -2.88 8.21
N THR A 99 7.80 -3.60 8.19
CA THR A 99 8.96 -3.24 9.03
C THR A 99 9.49 -1.87 8.61
N PRO A 100 10.27 -1.17 9.41
CA PRO A 100 10.88 0.10 9.01
C PRO A 100 11.58 0.02 7.66
N GLU A 101 12.36 -1.04 7.42
CA GLU A 101 13.06 -1.29 6.16
C GLU A 101 12.08 -1.54 5.01
N GLY A 102 11.03 -2.32 5.28
CA GLY A 102 9.97 -2.60 4.32
C GLY A 102 9.23 -1.34 3.88
N VAL A 103 8.92 -0.44 4.81
CA VAL A 103 8.27 0.86 4.52
C VAL A 103 9.18 1.75 3.67
N VAL A 104 10.44 1.93 4.07
CA VAL A 104 11.38 2.76 3.31
C VAL A 104 11.58 2.20 1.91
N ALA A 105 11.80 0.89 1.78
CA ALA A 105 11.98 0.22 0.50
C ALA A 105 10.73 0.37 -0.39
N LEU A 106 9.53 0.21 0.19
CA LEU A 106 8.26 0.32 -0.53
C LEU A 106 8.06 1.72 -1.12
N CYS A 107 8.18 2.76 -0.30
CA CYS A 107 8.00 4.14 -0.74
C CYS A 107 9.07 4.53 -1.78
N SER A 108 10.30 4.10 -1.57
CA SER A 108 11.43 4.39 -2.45
C SER A 108 11.29 3.79 -3.84
N LYS A 109 10.51 2.73 -4.05
CA LYS A 109 10.28 2.16 -5.39
C LYS A 109 9.81 3.19 -6.41
N CYS A 110 9.02 4.17 -5.97
CA CYS A 110 8.55 5.24 -6.83
C CYS A 110 9.24 6.57 -6.50
N HIS A 111 9.35 6.91 -5.20
CA HIS A 111 9.86 8.22 -4.78
C HIS A 111 11.36 8.42 -4.96
N SER A 112 12.14 7.38 -5.32
CA SER A 112 13.54 7.51 -5.77
C SER A 112 13.67 7.64 -7.28
N ASP A 113 12.59 7.42 -8.04
CA ASP A 113 12.58 7.59 -9.49
C ASP A 113 12.43 9.07 -9.82
N LYS A 114 13.55 9.72 -10.13
CA LYS A 114 13.62 11.17 -10.37
C LYS A 114 12.79 11.60 -11.56
N ASP A 115 12.79 10.84 -12.64
CA ASP A 115 12.05 11.17 -13.85
C ASP A 115 10.54 11.11 -13.59
N LYS A 116 10.09 10.08 -12.88
CA LYS A 116 8.70 9.94 -12.44
C LYS A 116 8.30 11.09 -11.50
N MET A 117 9.12 11.40 -10.50
CA MET A 117 8.83 12.48 -9.55
C MET A 117 8.74 13.84 -10.26
N LEU A 118 9.67 14.16 -11.14
CA LEU A 118 9.65 15.39 -11.93
C LEU A 118 8.41 15.49 -12.84
N LYS A 119 8.02 14.37 -13.47
CA LYS A 119 6.80 14.31 -14.30
C LYS A 119 5.55 14.77 -13.53
N PHE A 120 5.47 14.44 -12.26
CA PHE A 120 4.34 14.81 -11.39
C PHE A 120 4.60 16.03 -10.51
N GLN A 121 5.65 16.79 -10.76
CA GLN A 121 6.06 17.98 -10.02
C GLN A 121 6.30 17.71 -8.52
N ILE A 122 6.73 16.48 -8.20
CA ILE A 122 7.13 16.06 -6.86
C ILE A 122 8.64 16.27 -6.71
N ASN A 123 9.10 16.65 -5.53
CA ASN A 123 10.54 16.77 -5.27
C ASN A 123 11.25 15.42 -5.55
N PRO A 124 12.17 15.36 -6.51
CA PRO A 124 12.84 14.12 -6.92
C PRO A 124 13.90 13.62 -5.91
N TYR A 125 14.12 14.36 -4.84
CA TYR A 125 15.12 14.08 -3.81
C TYR A 125 14.53 13.79 -2.45
N VAL A 126 13.25 13.42 -2.35
CA VAL A 126 12.57 13.18 -1.06
C VAL A 126 13.21 12.05 -0.27
N VAL A 127 13.66 10.98 -0.94
CA VAL A 127 14.29 9.82 -0.29
C VAL A 127 15.72 10.16 0.16
N GLU A 128 16.49 10.82 -0.68
CA GLU A 128 17.82 11.32 -0.33
C GLU A 128 17.72 12.33 0.83
N GLY A 129 16.73 13.24 0.77
CA GLY A 129 16.49 14.20 1.85
C GLY A 129 16.15 13.51 3.17
N TYR A 130 15.31 12.46 3.15
CA TYR A 130 15.04 11.67 4.34
C TYR A 130 16.33 11.07 4.94
N LYS A 131 17.20 10.48 4.13
CA LYS A 131 18.46 9.88 4.59
C LYS A 131 19.39 10.86 5.29
N GLU A 132 19.34 12.13 4.90
CA GLU A 132 20.13 13.19 5.54
C GLU A 132 19.53 13.69 6.86
N THR A 133 18.28 13.35 7.17
CA THR A 133 17.65 13.69 8.45
C THR A 133 18.23 12.88 9.61
N TYR A 134 17.96 13.33 10.84
CA TYR A 134 18.28 12.58 12.06
C TYR A 134 17.68 11.15 12.03
N HIS A 135 16.40 11.03 11.64
CA HIS A 135 15.71 9.74 11.55
C HIS A 135 16.30 8.84 10.47
N GLY A 136 16.64 9.40 9.30
CA GLY A 136 17.27 8.63 8.23
C GLY A 136 18.68 8.12 8.60
N LYS A 137 19.46 8.94 9.28
CA LYS A 137 20.79 8.52 9.78
C LYS A 137 20.69 7.43 10.84
N LEU A 138 19.73 7.53 11.77
CA LEU A 138 19.48 6.46 12.74
C LEU A 138 19.00 5.17 12.07
N PHE A 139 18.14 5.28 11.07
CA PHE A 139 17.71 4.13 10.28
C PHE A 139 18.89 3.41 9.61
N GLU A 140 19.84 4.16 9.02
CA GLU A 140 21.04 3.59 8.38
C GLU A 140 22.01 2.95 9.38
N THR A 141 22.06 3.42 10.62
CA THR A 141 22.94 2.84 11.65
C THR A 141 22.42 1.52 12.23
N GLY A 142 21.13 1.20 12.03
CA GLY A 142 20.54 -0.06 12.46
C GLY A 142 20.55 -0.28 13.98
N THR A 143 20.49 0.78 14.78
CA THR A 143 20.51 0.64 16.25
C THR A 143 19.09 0.40 16.77
N ASP A 144 18.87 -0.74 17.44
CA ASP A 144 17.59 -1.06 18.12
C ASP A 144 17.34 -0.18 19.36
N GLU A 145 18.34 0.55 19.82
CA GLU A 145 18.29 1.31 21.06
C GLU A 145 17.56 2.64 20.94
N VAL A 146 17.46 3.20 19.73
CA VAL A 146 16.87 4.52 19.49
C VAL A 146 15.71 4.42 18.52
N LYS A 147 14.55 4.95 18.93
CA LYS A 147 13.38 5.04 18.04
C LYS A 147 13.63 6.08 16.93
N PHE A 148 13.44 5.67 15.71
CA PHE A 148 13.44 6.55 14.54
C PHE A 148 12.11 6.48 13.81
N ALA A 149 11.79 7.53 13.08
CA ALA A 149 10.59 7.60 12.26
C ALA A 149 10.91 7.23 10.81
N VAL A 150 10.02 6.46 10.18
CA VAL A 150 10.03 6.20 8.74
C VAL A 150 8.88 6.94 8.06
N CYS A 151 8.78 6.86 6.75
CA CYS A 151 7.85 7.66 5.94
C CYS A 151 6.41 7.69 6.51
N THR A 152 5.87 6.53 6.88
CA THR A 152 4.49 6.41 7.39
C THR A 152 4.27 6.98 8.78
N ASN A 153 5.31 7.15 9.59
CA ASN A 153 5.18 7.75 10.91
C ASN A 153 4.80 9.25 10.82
N CYS A 154 5.28 9.92 9.77
CA CYS A 154 4.97 11.32 9.52
C CYS A 154 3.81 11.50 8.53
N HIS A 155 3.79 10.73 7.43
CA HIS A 155 2.82 10.90 6.34
C HIS A 155 1.54 10.09 6.50
N GLY A 156 1.46 9.17 7.48
CA GLY A 156 0.40 8.18 7.54
C GLY A 156 0.56 7.09 6.47
N SER A 157 -0.45 6.25 6.32
CA SER A 157 -0.43 5.12 5.38
C SER A 157 -1.50 5.23 4.29
N HIS A 158 -2.78 5.22 4.67
CA HIS A 158 -3.89 5.25 3.71
C HIS A 158 -4.36 6.66 3.37
N SER A 159 -4.18 7.62 4.27
CA SER A 159 -4.69 9.01 4.14
C SER A 159 -3.59 10.04 3.83
N ILE A 160 -2.55 9.63 3.12
CA ILE A 160 -1.40 10.50 2.78
C ILE A 160 -1.89 11.74 2.03
N GLN A 161 -1.53 12.93 2.53
CA GLN A 161 -1.85 14.22 1.93
C GLN A 161 -0.60 14.97 1.48
N GLU A 162 -0.78 15.95 0.60
CA GLU A 162 0.30 16.88 0.25
C GLU A 162 0.74 17.68 1.46
N PRO A 163 2.04 18.00 1.59
CA PRO A 163 2.53 18.83 2.70
C PRO A 163 1.89 20.23 2.77
N ALA A 164 1.40 20.74 1.63
CA ALA A 164 0.71 22.04 1.56
C ALA A 164 -0.76 21.97 1.98
N ASP A 165 -1.36 20.79 2.05
CA ASP A 165 -2.72 20.58 2.52
C ASP A 165 -2.77 20.73 4.03
N SER A 166 -3.65 21.61 4.54
CA SER A 166 -3.78 21.88 5.97
C SER A 166 -4.24 20.66 6.79
N THR A 167 -4.78 19.63 6.14
CA THR A 167 -5.18 18.37 6.78
C THR A 167 -4.04 17.33 6.82
N SER A 168 -2.92 17.64 6.17
CA SER A 168 -1.74 16.78 6.18
C SER A 168 -1.10 16.72 7.56
N SER A 169 -0.74 15.54 8.02
CA SER A 169 0.03 15.37 9.27
C SER A 169 1.39 16.06 9.24
N VAL A 170 1.94 16.29 8.05
CA VAL A 170 3.21 17.02 7.83
C VAL A 170 2.99 18.47 7.38
N ALA A 171 1.76 18.98 7.44
CA ALA A 171 1.52 20.42 7.23
C ALA A 171 2.27 21.24 8.28
N ARG A 172 2.69 22.45 7.87
CA ARG A 172 3.53 23.32 8.71
C ARG A 172 2.97 23.56 10.12
N GLY A 173 1.63 23.57 10.26
CA GLY A 173 0.96 23.73 11.56
C GLY A 173 0.97 22.46 12.43
N HIS A 174 1.19 21.29 11.87
CA HIS A 174 1.11 20.00 12.57
C HIS A 174 2.49 19.37 12.84
N ILE A 175 3.55 19.87 12.22
CA ILE A 175 4.91 19.30 12.32
C ILE A 175 5.45 19.21 13.77
N VAL A 176 4.93 20.03 14.66
CA VAL A 176 5.33 20.03 16.09
C VAL A 176 4.57 18.97 16.89
N GLU A 177 3.46 18.47 16.35
CA GLU A 177 2.58 17.49 17.00
C GLU A 177 2.86 16.05 16.55
N THR A 178 3.67 15.89 15.49
CA THR A 178 4.04 14.59 14.90
C THR A 178 5.40 14.15 15.42
#